data_4bbaf663632c661656403dc995622fe4
#
_entry.id   4bbaf663632c661656403dc995622fe4
#
_cell.length_a   1.000
_cell.length_b   1.000
_cell.length_c   1.000
_cell.angle_alpha   90.00
_cell.angle_beta   90.00
_cell.angle_gamma   90.00
#
_symmetry.space_group_name_H-M   'P 1'
#
loop_
_entity.id
_entity.type
_entity.pdbx_description
1 polymer ?
#
loop_
_entity_poly.entity_id
_entity_poly.type
_entity_poly.pdbx_seq_one_letter_code
_entity_poly.pdbx_strand_id
1 'polypeptide(L)'
;FEDQLEAAVNKGADHFGGIDICVNNASAIQLTNTLQTDMKRYDLMNQINARGTFLTSKKCLPFLLKAENPHILNLSPPLDMNPKWFANSVAYSIAKFGMSLCVLGMAEEFKEQGVAVNALWPRTAIATAAVKNILGGDETVKVSRTPEIMADAAYVILTKDSKEFTGNFCIDDNLLA
;
A
#
# COMPACT_ATOMS: atom_id res chain seq x y z
N PHE A 1 -11.54 -3.68 -12.98
CA PHE A 1 -12.94 -4.08 -12.78
C PHE A 1 -12.95 -5.20 -11.74
N GLU A 2 -14.04 -5.29 -10.96
CA GLU A 2 -14.11 -6.22 -9.81
C GLU A 2 -14.04 -7.69 -10.26
N ASP A 3 -14.78 -8.02 -11.30
CA ASP A 3 -14.82 -9.37 -11.91
C ASP A 3 -13.44 -9.83 -12.41
N GLN A 4 -12.69 -8.95 -13.02
CA GLN A 4 -11.33 -9.25 -13.50
C GLN A 4 -10.35 -9.48 -12.36
N LEU A 5 -10.44 -8.67 -11.31
CA LEU A 5 -9.60 -8.85 -10.13
C LEU A 5 -9.94 -10.15 -9.39
N GLU A 6 -11.22 -10.44 -9.23
CA GLU A 6 -11.67 -11.69 -8.63
C GLU A 6 -11.19 -12.91 -9.43
N ALA A 7 -11.33 -12.88 -10.75
CA ALA A 7 -10.84 -13.95 -11.61
C ALA A 7 -9.32 -14.12 -11.49
N ALA A 8 -8.55 -13.02 -11.40
CA ALA A 8 -7.10 -13.07 -11.25
C ALA A 8 -6.69 -13.66 -9.89
N VAL A 9 -7.35 -13.25 -8.80
CA VAL A 9 -7.11 -13.76 -7.45
C VAL A 9 -7.43 -15.27 -7.38
N ASN A 10 -8.60 -15.68 -7.88
CA ASN A 10 -9.00 -17.08 -7.89
C ASN A 10 -8.03 -17.95 -8.72
N LYS A 11 -7.65 -17.48 -9.91
CA LYS A 11 -6.68 -18.18 -10.75
C LYS A 11 -5.32 -18.35 -10.06
N GLY A 12 -4.84 -17.32 -9.34
CA GLY A 12 -3.62 -17.40 -8.56
C GLY A 12 -3.74 -18.41 -7.42
N ALA A 13 -4.81 -18.34 -6.65
CA ALA A 13 -5.07 -19.25 -5.55
C ALA A 13 -5.19 -20.71 -6.01
N ASP A 14 -5.89 -20.96 -7.13
CA ASP A 14 -6.04 -22.30 -7.69
C ASP A 14 -4.69 -22.86 -8.18
N HIS A 15 -3.86 -22.00 -8.77
CA HIS A 15 -2.56 -22.41 -9.31
C HIS A 15 -1.53 -22.74 -8.22
N PHE A 16 -1.50 -21.95 -7.15
CA PHE A 16 -0.49 -22.10 -6.08
C PHE A 16 -1.03 -22.79 -4.81
N GLY A 17 -2.31 -23.13 -4.77
CA GLY A 17 -2.93 -23.81 -3.64
C GLY A 17 -3.40 -22.89 -2.52
N GLY A 18 -3.30 -21.57 -2.68
CA GLY A 18 -3.72 -20.57 -1.68
C GLY A 18 -3.07 -19.20 -1.89
N ILE A 19 -3.29 -18.30 -0.93
CA ILE A 19 -2.64 -16.98 -0.85
C ILE A 19 -2.31 -16.74 0.61
N ASP A 20 -1.04 -16.52 0.91
CA ASP A 20 -0.54 -16.21 2.25
C ASP A 20 -0.25 -14.73 2.43
N ILE A 21 0.08 -14.03 1.34
CA ILE A 21 0.51 -12.64 1.35
C ILE A 21 -0.21 -11.85 0.26
N CYS A 22 -0.76 -10.70 0.63
CA CYS A 22 -1.33 -9.71 -0.28
C CYS A 22 -0.56 -8.39 -0.16
N VAL A 23 0.09 -7.94 -1.24
CA VAL A 23 0.82 -6.66 -1.25
C VAL A 23 0.09 -5.65 -2.13
N ASN A 24 -0.48 -4.62 -1.53
CA ASN A 24 -1.14 -3.51 -2.21
C ASN A 24 -0.09 -2.42 -2.55
N ASN A 25 0.66 -2.66 -3.62
CA ASN A 25 1.69 -1.77 -4.14
C ASN A 25 1.19 -0.90 -5.31
N ALA A 26 0.22 -1.37 -6.08
CA ALA A 26 -0.32 -0.64 -7.23
C ALA A 26 -0.84 0.74 -6.82
N SER A 27 -0.36 1.79 -7.49
CA SER A 27 -0.70 3.17 -7.14
C SER A 27 -0.73 4.07 -8.36
N ALA A 28 -1.62 5.06 -8.34
CA ALA A 28 -1.60 6.20 -9.23
C ALA A 28 -1.21 7.46 -8.45
N ILE A 29 -0.43 8.33 -9.07
CA ILE A 29 0.06 9.56 -8.47
C ILE A 29 -0.11 10.75 -9.40
N GLN A 30 -0.58 11.87 -8.84
CA GLN A 30 -0.48 13.20 -9.43
C GLN A 30 -0.42 14.23 -8.29
N LEU A 31 0.67 14.99 -8.25
CA LEU A 31 0.90 16.01 -7.23
C LEU A 31 0.51 17.38 -7.80
N THR A 32 -0.77 17.71 -7.73
CA THR A 32 -1.34 18.99 -8.13
C THR A 32 -2.14 19.59 -6.98
N ASN A 33 -2.16 20.92 -6.91
CA ASN A 33 -3.00 21.62 -5.94
C ASN A 33 -4.50 21.44 -6.28
N THR A 34 -5.37 21.86 -5.38
CA THR A 34 -6.82 21.66 -5.51
C THR A 34 -7.39 22.27 -6.80
N LEU A 35 -6.96 23.47 -7.20
CA LEU A 35 -7.47 24.14 -8.39
C LEU A 35 -6.99 23.49 -9.70
N GLN A 36 -5.82 22.88 -9.69
CA GLN A 36 -5.20 22.27 -10.87
C GLN A 36 -5.52 20.79 -11.03
N THR A 37 -6.15 20.17 -10.04
CA THR A 37 -6.47 18.74 -10.08
C THR A 37 -7.61 18.46 -11.05
N ASP A 38 -7.32 17.73 -12.13
CA ASP A 38 -8.34 17.18 -13.04
C ASP A 38 -9.12 16.06 -12.33
N MET A 39 -10.46 16.11 -12.42
CA MET A 39 -11.33 15.11 -11.76
C MET A 39 -11.12 13.70 -12.30
N LYS A 40 -10.74 13.50 -13.56
CA LYS A 40 -10.35 12.17 -14.07
C LYS A 40 -9.14 11.61 -13.33
N ARG A 41 -8.20 12.48 -12.95
CA ARG A 41 -7.02 12.07 -12.17
C ARG A 41 -7.38 11.84 -10.72
N TYR A 42 -8.25 12.66 -10.15
CA TYR A 42 -8.81 12.44 -8.82
C TYR A 42 -9.47 11.05 -8.74
N ASP A 43 -10.39 10.76 -9.67
CA ASP A 43 -11.10 9.48 -9.73
C ASP A 43 -10.15 8.31 -9.93
N LEU A 44 -9.16 8.43 -10.84
CA LEU A 44 -8.16 7.41 -11.08
C LEU A 44 -7.35 7.08 -9.81
N MET A 45 -6.86 8.12 -9.11
CA MET A 45 -6.11 7.93 -7.87
C MET A 45 -6.94 7.25 -6.79
N ASN A 46 -8.19 7.68 -6.59
CA ASN A 46 -9.06 7.07 -5.60
C ASN A 46 -9.46 5.64 -5.98
N GLN A 47 -9.72 5.37 -7.26
CA GLN A 47 -10.06 4.03 -7.72
C GLN A 47 -8.89 3.04 -7.60
N ILE A 48 -7.68 3.45 -7.95
CA ILE A 48 -6.51 2.58 -7.86
C ILE A 48 -6.03 2.45 -6.41
N ASN A 49 -5.81 3.57 -5.73
CA ASN A 49 -5.19 3.55 -4.41
C ASN A 49 -6.17 3.07 -3.33
N ALA A 50 -7.22 3.83 -3.03
CA ALA A 50 -8.13 3.50 -1.93
C ALA A 50 -9.05 2.30 -2.26
N ARG A 51 -9.86 2.42 -3.35
CA ARG A 51 -10.78 1.36 -3.73
C ARG A 51 -10.06 0.08 -4.13
N GLY A 52 -8.95 0.19 -4.87
CA GLY A 52 -8.14 -0.97 -5.30
C GLY A 52 -7.57 -1.72 -4.12
N THR A 53 -6.98 -1.04 -3.14
CA THR A 53 -6.48 -1.64 -1.90
C THR A 53 -7.58 -2.39 -1.15
N PHE A 54 -8.72 -1.75 -0.92
CA PHE A 54 -9.86 -2.38 -0.25
C PHE A 54 -10.34 -3.63 -1.01
N LEU A 55 -10.54 -3.50 -2.32
CA LEU A 55 -11.07 -4.59 -3.15
C LEU A 55 -10.10 -5.78 -3.23
N THR A 56 -8.81 -5.52 -3.44
CA THR A 56 -7.80 -6.60 -3.51
C THR A 56 -7.70 -7.33 -2.18
N SER A 57 -7.63 -6.60 -1.08
CA SER A 57 -7.64 -7.19 0.26
C SER A 57 -8.89 -8.04 0.50
N LYS A 58 -10.07 -7.50 0.18
CA LYS A 58 -11.35 -8.22 0.31
C LYS A 58 -11.37 -9.53 -0.49
N LYS A 59 -10.84 -9.55 -1.72
CA LYS A 59 -10.83 -10.76 -2.56
C LYS A 59 -9.76 -11.77 -2.13
N CYS A 60 -8.67 -11.33 -1.51
CA CYS A 60 -7.63 -12.22 -0.97
C CYS A 60 -7.99 -12.79 0.41
N LEU A 61 -8.79 -12.09 1.22
CA LEU A 61 -9.14 -12.50 2.59
C LEU A 61 -9.66 -13.92 2.73
N PRO A 62 -10.55 -14.47 1.85
CA PRO A 62 -11.02 -15.85 1.98
C PRO A 62 -9.90 -16.91 1.91
N PHE A 63 -8.78 -16.58 1.29
CA PHE A 63 -7.59 -17.42 1.20
C PHE A 63 -6.64 -17.16 2.37
N LEU A 64 -6.38 -15.89 2.69
CA LEU A 64 -5.55 -15.46 3.82
C LEU A 64 -6.03 -16.05 5.16
N LEU A 65 -7.35 -16.13 5.37
CA LEU A 65 -7.95 -16.74 6.56
C LEU A 65 -7.65 -18.25 6.72
N LYS A 66 -7.10 -18.90 5.69
CA LYS A 66 -6.70 -20.31 5.70
C LYS A 66 -5.18 -20.48 5.77
N ALA A 67 -4.44 -19.40 5.64
CA ALA A 67 -2.99 -19.40 5.66
C ALA A 67 -2.45 -19.53 7.10
N GLU A 68 -1.24 -20.05 7.23
CA GLU A 68 -0.57 -20.22 8.53
C GLU A 68 -0.09 -18.87 9.10
N ASN A 69 0.46 -18.02 8.25
CA ASN A 69 1.00 -16.69 8.63
C ASN A 69 0.54 -15.60 7.64
N PRO A 70 -0.75 -15.22 7.66
CA PRO A 70 -1.33 -14.35 6.65
C PRO A 70 -0.99 -12.89 6.83
N HIS A 71 -0.57 -12.22 5.74
CA HIS A 71 -0.23 -10.80 5.74
C HIS A 71 -0.90 -10.02 4.62
N ILE A 72 -1.40 -8.83 4.95
CA ILE A 72 -1.72 -7.77 4.01
C ILE A 72 -0.74 -6.62 4.24
N LEU A 73 0.00 -6.22 3.21
CA LEU A 73 0.92 -5.09 3.25
C LEU A 73 0.48 -3.99 2.29
N ASN A 74 0.21 -2.81 2.82
CA ASN A 74 -0.17 -1.64 2.03
C ASN A 74 1.01 -0.66 1.93
N LEU A 75 1.36 -0.24 0.70
CA LEU A 75 2.35 0.82 0.50
C LEU A 75 1.66 2.18 0.71
N SER A 76 1.48 2.56 1.98
CA SER A 76 0.71 3.74 2.38
C SER A 76 1.34 4.48 3.56
N PRO A 77 1.11 5.82 3.68
CA PRO A 77 1.76 6.64 4.69
C PRO A 77 1.25 6.37 6.11
N PRO A 78 2.04 6.69 7.14
CA PRO A 78 1.54 6.82 8.51
C PRO A 78 0.37 7.80 8.61
N LEU A 79 -0.52 7.58 9.58
CA LEU A 79 -1.68 8.45 9.83
C LEU A 79 -1.28 9.73 10.61
N ASP A 80 -0.29 10.45 10.09
CA ASP A 80 0.05 11.79 10.59
C ASP A 80 -0.88 12.83 9.96
N MET A 81 -1.79 13.38 10.77
CA MET A 81 -2.79 14.36 10.35
C MET A 81 -2.28 15.80 10.31
N ASN A 82 -0.97 16.02 10.36
CA ASN A 82 -0.41 17.36 10.22
C ASN A 82 -0.75 17.95 8.84
N PRO A 83 -1.36 19.14 8.76
CA PRO A 83 -1.80 19.75 7.50
C PRO A 83 -0.72 19.86 6.41
N LYS A 84 0.57 19.93 6.80
CA LYS A 84 1.69 20.01 5.85
C LYS A 84 1.73 18.82 4.86
N TRP A 85 1.23 17.64 5.27
CA TRP A 85 1.21 16.44 4.43
C TRP A 85 0.08 16.45 3.39
N PHE A 86 -0.91 17.30 3.59
CA PHE A 86 -2.08 17.42 2.71
C PHE A 86 -1.97 18.63 1.77
N ALA A 87 -1.31 19.69 2.22
CA ALA A 87 -1.12 20.89 1.42
C ALA A 87 -0.46 20.58 0.07
N ASN A 88 -0.89 21.25 -0.98
CA ASN A 88 -0.41 21.13 -2.37
C ASN A 88 -0.68 19.80 -3.10
N SER A 89 -1.23 18.78 -2.44
CA SER A 89 -1.56 17.50 -3.06
C SER A 89 -2.76 16.81 -2.41
N VAL A 90 -3.81 17.59 -2.11
CA VAL A 90 -5.00 17.12 -1.37
C VAL A 90 -5.60 15.84 -1.97
N ALA A 91 -5.80 15.82 -3.31
CA ALA A 91 -6.38 14.67 -4.00
C ALA A 91 -5.54 13.38 -3.85
N TYR A 92 -4.23 13.48 -3.99
CA TYR A 92 -3.33 12.36 -3.79
C TYR A 92 -3.30 11.91 -2.33
N SER A 93 -3.25 12.86 -1.40
CA SER A 93 -3.27 12.55 0.04
C SER A 93 -4.55 11.83 0.46
N ILE A 94 -5.73 12.26 -0.01
CA ILE A 94 -7.00 11.56 0.23
C ILE A 94 -6.89 10.08 -0.22
N ALA A 95 -6.41 9.85 -1.45
CA ALA A 95 -6.31 8.51 -2.00
C ALA A 95 -5.30 7.62 -1.22
N LYS A 96 -4.15 8.17 -0.81
CA LYS A 96 -3.12 7.43 -0.05
C LYS A 96 -3.55 7.19 1.40
N PHE A 97 -4.17 8.17 2.05
CA PHE A 97 -4.72 7.97 3.39
C PHE A 97 -5.91 7.00 3.38
N GLY A 98 -6.67 6.91 2.28
CA GLY A 98 -7.66 5.85 2.09
C GLY A 98 -7.07 4.44 2.20
N MET A 99 -5.86 4.20 1.66
CA MET A 99 -5.13 2.95 1.86
C MET A 99 -4.73 2.75 3.33
N SER A 100 -4.30 3.81 4.01
CA SER A 100 -3.92 3.77 5.43
C SER A 100 -5.11 3.49 6.35
N LEU A 101 -6.28 4.03 6.01
CA LEU A 101 -7.54 3.71 6.73
C LEU A 101 -7.94 2.24 6.57
N CYS A 102 -7.64 1.61 5.43
CA CYS A 102 -7.81 0.16 5.27
C CYS A 102 -6.90 -0.61 6.24
N VAL A 103 -5.66 -0.16 6.45
CA VAL A 103 -4.77 -0.78 7.45
C VAL A 103 -5.38 -0.66 8.85
N LEU A 104 -5.76 0.56 9.25
CA LEU A 104 -6.30 0.82 10.57
C LEU A 104 -7.54 -0.04 10.88
N GLY A 105 -8.50 -0.07 9.93
CA GLY A 105 -9.75 -0.80 10.12
C GLY A 105 -9.58 -2.31 10.02
N MET A 106 -8.93 -2.81 8.97
CA MET A 106 -8.79 -4.25 8.73
C MET A 106 -7.86 -4.92 9.76
N ALA A 107 -6.85 -4.22 10.27
CA ALA A 107 -5.99 -4.77 11.32
C ALA A 107 -6.78 -5.13 12.59
N GLU A 108 -7.71 -4.30 12.99
CA GLU A 108 -8.57 -4.57 14.16
C GLU A 108 -9.68 -5.57 13.82
N GLU A 109 -10.30 -5.46 12.62
CA GLU A 109 -11.38 -6.36 12.18
C GLU A 109 -10.93 -7.81 12.10
N PHE A 110 -9.71 -8.10 11.65
CA PHE A 110 -9.19 -9.46 11.44
C PHE A 110 -8.16 -9.91 12.48
N LYS A 111 -8.01 -9.18 13.58
CA LYS A 111 -7.05 -9.47 14.65
C LYS A 111 -7.25 -10.85 15.27
N GLU A 112 -8.49 -11.16 15.64
CA GLU A 112 -8.84 -12.45 16.26
C GLU A 112 -8.68 -13.63 15.30
N GLN A 113 -8.71 -13.38 13.98
CA GLN A 113 -8.46 -14.38 12.96
C GLN A 113 -6.96 -14.51 12.61
N GLY A 114 -6.11 -13.69 13.21
CA GLY A 114 -4.66 -13.74 13.06
C GLY A 114 -4.14 -13.22 11.70
N VAL A 115 -4.93 -12.41 10.97
CA VAL A 115 -4.47 -11.78 9.73
C VAL A 115 -3.78 -10.47 10.05
N ALA A 116 -2.47 -10.38 9.77
CA ALA A 116 -1.74 -9.14 9.91
C ALA A 116 -2.05 -8.16 8.79
N VAL A 117 -2.33 -6.90 9.13
CA VAL A 117 -2.49 -5.82 8.16
C VAL A 117 -1.60 -4.66 8.56
N ASN A 118 -0.59 -4.34 7.75
CA ASN A 118 0.41 -3.33 8.06
C ASN A 118 0.61 -2.37 6.88
N ALA A 119 1.11 -1.18 7.18
CA ALA A 119 1.58 -0.20 6.21
C ALA A 119 3.10 -0.14 6.16
N LEU A 120 3.64 0.10 4.97
CA LEU A 120 5.05 0.42 4.75
C LEU A 120 5.15 1.70 3.93
N TRP A 121 5.99 2.63 4.35
CA TRP A 121 6.20 3.90 3.68
C TRP A 121 7.69 4.27 3.63
N PRO A 122 8.19 4.79 2.51
CA PRO A 122 9.58 5.21 2.41
C PRO A 122 9.80 6.57 3.11
N ARG A 123 10.91 6.71 3.82
CA ARG A 123 11.28 8.00 4.44
C ARG A 123 11.62 9.06 3.40
N THR A 124 12.22 8.65 2.29
CA THR A 124 12.63 9.54 1.20
C THR A 124 12.15 8.98 -0.14
N ALA A 125 12.33 9.74 -1.21
CA ALA A 125 12.01 9.28 -2.56
C ALA A 125 12.75 7.97 -2.90
N ILE A 126 12.06 7.09 -3.62
CA ILE A 126 12.60 5.83 -4.14
C ILE A 126 12.75 5.95 -5.66
N ALA A 127 13.89 5.53 -6.20
CA ALA A 127 14.24 5.60 -7.62
C ALA A 127 13.33 4.68 -8.47
N THR A 128 12.13 5.15 -8.76
CA THR A 128 11.10 4.42 -9.52
C THR A 128 10.77 5.17 -10.82
N ALA A 129 10.07 4.47 -11.72
CA ALA A 129 9.55 5.10 -12.94
C ALA A 129 8.62 6.30 -12.63
N ALA A 130 7.88 6.27 -11.54
CA ALA A 130 7.03 7.39 -11.11
C ALA A 130 7.88 8.62 -10.74
N VAL A 131 8.96 8.43 -10.00
CA VAL A 131 9.89 9.52 -9.65
C VAL A 131 10.57 10.07 -10.91
N LYS A 132 11.07 9.20 -11.77
CA LYS A 132 11.71 9.61 -13.03
C LYS A 132 10.78 10.37 -13.96
N ASN A 133 9.57 9.85 -14.18
CA ASN A 133 8.67 10.36 -15.24
C ASN A 133 7.69 11.43 -14.77
N ILE A 134 7.44 11.55 -13.47
CA ILE A 134 6.36 12.41 -12.94
C ILE A 134 6.85 13.39 -11.87
N LEU A 135 7.79 12.99 -10.99
CA LEU A 135 8.07 13.73 -9.75
C LEU A 135 9.36 14.58 -9.77
N GLY A 136 10.23 14.46 -10.75
CA GLY A 136 11.43 15.30 -10.75
C GLY A 136 12.57 14.83 -11.66
N GLY A 137 12.29 13.85 -12.51
CA GLY A 137 13.23 13.41 -13.54
C GLY A 137 14.51 12.74 -13.00
N ASP A 138 15.53 12.69 -13.84
CA ASP A 138 16.79 12.00 -13.54
C ASP A 138 17.55 12.62 -12.35
N GLU A 139 17.39 13.91 -12.11
CA GLU A 139 18.06 14.57 -10.97
C GLU A 139 17.47 14.09 -9.63
N THR A 140 16.15 13.91 -9.55
CA THR A 140 15.51 13.35 -8.35
C THR A 140 15.88 11.87 -8.17
N VAL A 141 15.99 11.11 -9.27
CA VAL A 141 16.42 9.71 -9.20
C VAL A 141 17.83 9.57 -8.62
N LYS A 142 18.78 10.45 -8.99
CA LYS A 142 20.17 10.41 -8.48
C LYS A 142 20.28 10.57 -6.96
N VAL A 143 19.34 11.28 -6.33
CA VAL A 143 19.32 11.52 -4.89
C VAL A 143 18.28 10.63 -4.17
N SER A 144 17.59 9.76 -4.89
CA SER A 144 16.65 8.80 -4.35
C SER A 144 17.36 7.52 -3.89
N ARG A 145 16.78 6.85 -2.90
CA ARG A 145 17.23 5.51 -2.53
C ARG A 145 16.73 4.49 -3.55
N THR A 146 17.41 3.36 -3.63
CA THR A 146 17.02 2.28 -4.54
C THR A 146 15.81 1.50 -4.02
N PRO A 147 15.03 0.81 -4.90
CA PRO A 147 13.84 0.06 -4.49
C PRO A 147 14.12 -1.08 -3.50
N GLU A 148 15.35 -1.59 -3.45
CA GLU A 148 15.74 -2.70 -2.59
C GLU A 148 15.47 -2.42 -1.12
N ILE A 149 15.62 -1.16 -0.64
CA ILE A 149 15.31 -0.82 0.75
C ILE A 149 13.84 -1.09 1.11
N MET A 150 12.93 -0.88 0.14
CA MET A 150 11.51 -1.20 0.34
C MET A 150 11.26 -2.71 0.34
N ALA A 151 12.00 -3.46 -0.48
CA ALA A 151 11.92 -4.91 -0.53
C ALA A 151 12.41 -5.54 0.78
N ASP A 152 13.57 -5.07 1.29
CA ASP A 152 14.14 -5.53 2.55
C ASP A 152 13.21 -5.22 3.74
N ALA A 153 12.67 -4.01 3.80
CA ALA A 153 11.71 -3.62 4.84
C ALA A 153 10.40 -4.43 4.74
N ALA A 154 9.91 -4.69 3.53
CA ALA A 154 8.74 -5.55 3.33
C ALA A 154 9.01 -6.99 3.80
N TYR A 155 10.19 -7.53 3.49
CA TYR A 155 10.60 -8.86 3.95
C TYR A 155 10.58 -8.96 5.48
N VAL A 156 11.12 -7.96 6.17
CA VAL A 156 11.10 -7.91 7.65
C VAL A 156 9.66 -7.94 8.18
N ILE A 157 8.71 -7.21 7.56
CA ILE A 157 7.31 -7.22 7.99
C ILE A 157 6.67 -8.60 7.74
N LEU A 158 6.85 -9.14 6.54
CA LEU A 158 6.15 -10.33 6.05
C LEU A 158 6.67 -11.64 6.68
N THR A 159 7.81 -11.60 7.36
CA THR A 159 8.38 -12.73 8.10
C THR A 159 8.10 -12.70 9.60
N LYS A 160 7.44 -11.65 10.11
CA LYS A 160 6.99 -11.60 11.51
C LYS A 160 5.75 -12.48 11.73
N ASP A 161 5.49 -12.83 12.97
CA ASP A 161 4.25 -13.52 13.35
C ASP A 161 3.04 -12.57 13.09
N SER A 162 2.12 -13.02 12.26
CA SER A 162 0.94 -12.25 11.87
C SER A 162 0.00 -11.95 13.05
N LYS A 163 0.01 -12.78 14.08
CA LYS A 163 -0.82 -12.61 15.28
C LYS A 163 -0.29 -11.52 16.20
N GLU A 164 1.02 -11.24 16.14
CA GLU A 164 1.69 -10.26 17.01
C GLU A 164 1.97 -8.94 16.30
N PHE A 165 2.20 -8.98 14.99
CA PHE A 165 2.64 -7.81 14.23
C PHE A 165 1.57 -7.34 13.23
N THR A 166 0.56 -6.62 13.74
CA THR A 166 -0.55 -6.06 12.94
C THR A 166 -0.87 -4.62 13.35
N GLY A 167 -1.47 -3.83 12.47
CA GLY A 167 -1.87 -2.44 12.71
C GLY A 167 -0.72 -1.42 12.71
N ASN A 168 0.47 -1.80 12.24
CA ASN A 168 1.64 -0.95 12.27
C ASN A 168 1.77 -0.10 11.00
N PHE A 169 2.24 1.13 11.20
CA PHE A 169 2.63 2.06 10.13
C PHE A 169 4.14 2.21 10.15
N CYS A 170 4.80 1.39 9.34
CA CYS A 170 6.25 1.25 9.35
C CYS A 170 6.92 2.23 8.37
N ILE A 171 8.05 2.76 8.78
CA ILE A 171 8.99 3.48 7.89
C ILE A 171 10.16 2.55 7.59
N ASP A 172 10.55 2.47 6.33
CA ASP A 172 11.53 1.52 5.80
C ASP A 172 12.82 1.42 6.63
N ASP A 173 13.52 2.52 6.83
CA ASP A 173 14.80 2.55 7.54
C ASP A 173 14.68 2.30 9.05
N ASN A 174 13.51 2.57 9.68
CA ASN A 174 13.29 2.23 11.09
C ASN A 174 13.17 0.71 11.32
N LEU A 175 12.79 -0.04 10.29
CA LEU A 175 12.70 -1.49 10.36
C LEU A 175 14.06 -2.18 10.15
N LEU A 176 14.98 -1.50 9.47
CA LEU A 176 16.28 -2.03 9.06
C LEU A 176 17.42 -1.59 10.00
N ALA A 177 17.11 -0.72 10.98
CA ALA A 177 18.04 -0.27 12.01
C ALA A 177 18.07 -1.27 13.17
#